data_b9ecec5c55422369abda746cf343848b
#
_entry.id   b9ecec5c55422369abda746cf343848b
#
_cell.length_a   1.000
_cell.length_b   1.000
_cell.length_c   1.000
_cell.angle_alpha   90.00
_cell.angle_beta   90.00
_cell.angle_gamma   90.00
#
_symmetry.space_group_name_H-M   'P 1'
#
loop_
_entity.id
_entity.type
_entity.pdbx_description
1 polymer ?
#
loop_
_entity_poly.entity_id
_entity_poly.type
_entity_poly.pdbx_seq_one_letter_code
_entity_poly.pdbx_strand_id
1 'polypeptide(L)'
;MIMSETTKCPMYEAKDYKSDQYVRWCPGCGDHAVVVTLQKAMAEIGIPPHQTAVISGIGCSSRLPYYMNTYGFHTIHGRGAAIATGVKTANPELSVWLASGDGDSLAIGGNHFIHAVRRNIDINAVLFNNRIYGLTKGQYSPTSARGFVSKSSPYGTVEDPFIPAELVLGARGNFFARAIDVDMKTLQECFVASARHRGFAVTEVLVNCVISTTVRIRTAHTRIFVPTVPSRCVMARR
;
A
#
# COMPACT_ATOMS: atom_id res chain seq x y z
N MET A 1 -47.11 6.46 5.35
CA MET A 1 -46.41 5.19 5.41
C MET A 1 -45.55 5.12 4.15
N ILE A 2 -44.32 5.69 4.21
CA ILE A 2 -43.39 5.76 3.08
C ILE A 2 -42.43 4.60 3.33
N MET A 3 -42.58 3.55 2.51
CA MET A 3 -41.62 2.42 2.50
C MET A 3 -40.32 2.95 1.94
N SER A 4 -39.28 2.95 2.77
CA SER A 4 -37.89 3.22 2.34
C SER A 4 -37.48 2.08 1.40
N GLU A 5 -37.38 2.37 0.12
CA GLU A 5 -36.62 1.53 -0.80
C GLU A 5 -35.18 1.43 -0.30
N THR A 6 -34.83 0.31 0.26
CA THR A 6 -33.44 -0.06 0.49
C THR A 6 -32.78 -0.18 -0.88
N THR A 7 -32.13 0.88 -1.32
CA THR A 7 -31.28 0.87 -2.51
C THR A 7 -30.21 -0.20 -2.28
N LYS A 8 -30.39 -1.39 -2.87
CA LYS A 8 -29.33 -2.41 -2.90
C LYS A 8 -28.12 -1.77 -3.56
N CYS A 9 -27.05 -1.54 -2.81
CA CYS A 9 -25.76 -1.20 -3.42
C CYS A 9 -25.46 -2.23 -4.51
N PRO A 10 -25.07 -1.81 -5.71
CA PRO A 10 -24.67 -2.74 -6.75
C PRO A 10 -23.51 -3.60 -6.21
N MET A 11 -23.67 -4.92 -6.28
CA MET A 11 -22.61 -5.84 -5.88
C MET A 11 -21.55 -5.85 -6.99
N TYR A 12 -20.36 -5.31 -6.68
CA TYR A 12 -19.20 -5.40 -7.56
C TYR A 12 -18.48 -6.72 -7.35
N GLU A 13 -17.95 -7.29 -8.42
CA GLU A 13 -17.09 -8.46 -8.38
C GLU A 13 -15.62 -8.05 -8.59
N ALA A 14 -14.68 -8.90 -8.21
CA ALA A 14 -13.25 -8.63 -8.39
C ALA A 14 -12.87 -8.33 -9.85
N LYS A 15 -13.60 -8.91 -10.81
CA LYS A 15 -13.41 -8.66 -12.26
C LYS A 15 -13.71 -7.22 -12.66
N ASP A 16 -14.61 -6.52 -11.94
CA ASP A 16 -15.01 -5.15 -12.26
C ASP A 16 -13.88 -4.14 -11.93
N TYR A 17 -12.96 -4.54 -11.06
CA TYR A 17 -11.76 -3.77 -10.73
C TYR A 17 -10.52 -4.19 -11.53
N LYS A 18 -10.64 -5.18 -12.40
CA LYS A 18 -9.54 -5.66 -13.23
C LYS A 18 -9.54 -4.94 -14.58
N SER A 19 -8.40 -4.35 -14.96
CA SER A 19 -8.22 -3.79 -16.30
C SER A 19 -8.03 -4.87 -17.36
N ASP A 20 -8.08 -4.49 -18.63
CA ASP A 20 -7.77 -5.32 -19.79
C ASP A 20 -6.26 -5.47 -20.05
N GLN A 21 -5.42 -4.79 -19.26
CA GLN A 21 -3.99 -4.75 -19.48
C GLN A 21 -3.30 -6.07 -19.08
N TYR A 22 -2.38 -6.51 -19.91
CA TYR A 22 -1.53 -7.66 -19.61
C TYR A 22 -0.55 -7.32 -18.47
N VAL A 23 -0.52 -8.15 -17.43
CA VAL A 23 0.37 -7.98 -16.29
C VAL A 23 1.82 -8.28 -16.69
N ARG A 24 2.72 -7.32 -16.48
CA ARG A 24 4.11 -7.35 -16.92
C ARG A 24 5.13 -7.65 -15.82
N TRP A 25 4.66 -8.02 -14.64
CA TRP A 25 5.56 -8.46 -13.57
C TRP A 25 6.19 -9.81 -13.91
N CYS A 26 7.35 -10.07 -13.30
CA CYS A 26 8.07 -11.31 -13.51
C CYS A 26 7.22 -12.54 -13.10
N PRO A 27 7.32 -13.67 -13.79
CA PRO A 27 6.74 -14.92 -13.32
C PRO A 27 7.24 -15.27 -11.90
N GLY A 28 6.32 -15.58 -10.99
CA GLY A 28 6.65 -15.87 -9.58
C GLY A 28 6.86 -14.65 -8.68
N CYS A 29 6.67 -13.43 -9.18
CA CYS A 29 6.66 -12.22 -8.36
C CYS A 29 5.39 -12.18 -7.49
N GLY A 30 5.55 -11.84 -6.21
CA GLY A 30 4.44 -11.72 -5.26
C GLY A 30 3.45 -10.60 -5.59
N ASP A 31 3.84 -9.60 -6.39
CA ASP A 31 2.97 -8.51 -6.82
C ASP A 31 1.69 -9.03 -7.53
N HIS A 32 1.76 -10.20 -8.19
CA HIS A 32 0.59 -10.85 -8.79
C HIS A 32 -0.46 -11.22 -7.74
N ALA A 33 -0.05 -11.72 -6.59
CA ALA A 33 -0.96 -12.05 -5.50
C ALA A 33 -1.58 -10.78 -4.90
N VAL A 34 -0.79 -9.72 -4.78
CA VAL A 34 -1.25 -8.43 -4.22
C VAL A 34 -2.35 -7.83 -5.08
N VAL A 35 -2.18 -7.75 -6.42
CA VAL A 35 -3.20 -7.16 -7.29
C VAL A 35 -4.52 -7.94 -7.25
N VAL A 36 -4.45 -9.28 -7.31
CA VAL A 36 -5.65 -10.14 -7.25
C VAL A 36 -6.36 -9.99 -5.91
N THR A 37 -5.60 -9.92 -4.82
CA THR A 37 -6.16 -9.75 -3.47
C THR A 37 -6.77 -8.36 -3.29
N LEU A 38 -6.14 -7.32 -3.84
CA LEU A 38 -6.69 -5.97 -3.78
C LEU A 38 -8.00 -5.84 -4.56
N GLN A 39 -8.09 -6.45 -5.76
CA GLN A 39 -9.34 -6.51 -6.54
C GLN A 39 -10.47 -7.19 -5.77
N LYS A 40 -10.18 -8.30 -5.07
CA LYS A 40 -11.14 -8.98 -4.19
C LYS A 40 -11.55 -8.11 -2.99
N ALA A 41 -10.60 -7.45 -2.36
CA ALA A 41 -10.87 -6.56 -1.24
C ALA A 41 -11.75 -5.37 -1.68
N MET A 42 -11.47 -4.76 -2.83
CA MET A 42 -12.29 -3.68 -3.38
C MET A 42 -13.73 -4.12 -3.67
N ALA A 43 -13.92 -5.34 -4.18
CA ALA A 43 -15.25 -5.91 -4.37
C ALA A 43 -15.99 -6.08 -3.03
N GLU A 44 -15.31 -6.54 -1.98
CA GLU A 44 -15.88 -6.67 -0.64
C GLU A 44 -16.19 -5.31 0.01
N ILE A 45 -15.34 -4.30 -0.23
CA ILE A 45 -15.56 -2.92 0.24
C ILE A 45 -16.75 -2.29 -0.46
N GLY A 46 -16.99 -2.61 -1.74
CA GLY A 46 -18.17 -2.21 -2.50
C GLY A 46 -18.15 -0.76 -3.00
N ILE A 47 -17.02 -0.05 -2.94
CA ILE A 47 -16.91 1.32 -3.49
C ILE A 47 -16.78 1.22 -5.01
N PRO A 48 -17.60 1.95 -5.78
CA PRO A 48 -17.55 1.88 -7.23
C PRO A 48 -16.18 2.14 -7.84
N PRO A 49 -15.78 1.47 -8.93
CA PRO A 49 -14.51 1.73 -9.61
C PRO A 49 -14.30 3.21 -9.97
N HIS A 50 -15.35 3.91 -10.39
CA HIS A 50 -15.31 5.35 -10.72
C HIS A 50 -15.29 6.28 -9.49
N GLN A 51 -15.36 5.74 -8.27
CA GLN A 51 -15.12 6.46 -7.01
C GLN A 51 -13.82 6.03 -6.34
N THR A 52 -12.99 5.28 -7.05
CA THR A 52 -11.70 4.78 -6.57
C THR A 52 -10.58 5.33 -7.43
N ALA A 53 -9.51 5.81 -6.78
CA ALA A 53 -8.30 6.26 -7.46
C ALA A 53 -7.08 5.54 -6.90
N VAL A 54 -6.28 4.91 -7.77
CA VAL A 54 -5.02 4.25 -7.44
C VAL A 54 -3.86 5.10 -7.93
N ILE A 55 -3.06 5.59 -7.00
CA ILE A 55 -1.91 6.46 -7.25
C ILE A 55 -0.64 5.65 -6.99
N SER A 56 0.38 5.80 -7.83
CA SER A 56 1.66 5.15 -7.61
C SER A 56 2.85 6.07 -7.79
N GLY A 57 3.98 5.70 -7.16
CA GLY A 57 5.28 6.29 -7.43
C GLY A 57 5.99 5.57 -8.57
N ILE A 58 7.23 5.12 -8.35
CA ILE A 58 8.05 4.40 -9.34
C ILE A 58 8.57 3.09 -8.77
N GLY A 59 8.66 2.08 -9.61
CA GLY A 59 9.14 0.73 -9.31
C GLY A 59 8.18 -0.34 -9.83
N CYS A 60 8.44 -1.60 -9.50
CA CYS A 60 7.58 -2.71 -9.94
C CYS A 60 6.14 -2.56 -9.40
N SER A 61 5.99 -2.29 -8.11
CA SER A 61 4.70 -2.02 -7.45
C SER A 61 3.90 -0.91 -8.11
N SER A 62 4.60 0.08 -8.68
CA SER A 62 3.99 1.28 -9.26
C SER A 62 3.28 1.01 -10.60
N ARG A 63 3.37 -0.21 -11.12
CA ARG A 63 2.55 -0.66 -12.24
C ARG A 63 1.10 -0.99 -11.83
N LEU A 64 0.79 -1.03 -10.55
CA LEU A 64 -0.55 -1.41 -10.05
C LEU A 64 -1.69 -0.61 -10.71
N PRO A 65 -1.62 0.73 -10.91
CA PRO A 65 -2.70 1.49 -11.54
C PRO A 65 -3.06 1.00 -12.95
N TYR A 66 -2.11 0.45 -13.71
CA TYR A 66 -2.39 -0.10 -15.05
C TYR A 66 -3.25 -1.36 -15.02
N TYR A 67 -3.23 -2.10 -13.91
CA TYR A 67 -3.91 -3.39 -13.76
C TYR A 67 -5.25 -3.26 -13.04
N MET A 68 -5.61 -2.03 -12.65
CA MET A 68 -6.85 -1.72 -11.97
C MET A 68 -7.79 -0.96 -12.92
N ASN A 69 -9.06 -1.36 -12.96
CA ASN A 69 -10.12 -0.65 -13.70
C ASN A 69 -10.72 0.45 -12.80
N THR A 70 -9.89 1.41 -12.42
CA THR A 70 -10.22 2.55 -11.57
C THR A 70 -9.58 3.80 -12.16
N TYR A 71 -9.80 4.99 -11.58
CA TYR A 71 -8.91 6.10 -11.89
C TYR A 71 -7.49 5.76 -11.42
N GLY A 72 -6.48 6.17 -12.20
CA GLY A 72 -5.10 5.84 -11.89
C GLY A 72 -4.12 6.95 -12.28
N PHE A 73 -3.10 7.14 -11.44
CA PHE A 73 -1.98 8.03 -11.70
C PHE A 73 -0.67 7.29 -11.46
N HIS A 74 0.15 7.15 -12.48
CA HIS A 74 1.55 6.77 -12.34
C HIS A 74 2.37 8.05 -12.25
N THR A 75 3.01 8.29 -11.12
CA THR A 75 3.62 9.59 -10.83
C THR A 75 5.16 9.54 -10.86
N ILE A 76 5.82 10.38 -10.09
CA ILE A 76 7.26 10.51 -10.03
C ILE A 76 7.81 9.78 -8.81
N HIS A 77 9.04 9.30 -8.90
CA HIS A 77 9.71 8.56 -7.82
C HIS A 77 9.67 9.31 -6.49
N GLY A 78 9.12 8.64 -5.48
CA GLY A 78 8.93 9.16 -4.13
C GLY A 78 7.87 10.25 -3.99
N ARG A 79 7.05 10.51 -5.01
CA ARG A 79 6.03 11.58 -4.98
C ARG A 79 4.60 11.06 -4.87
N GLY A 80 4.40 9.74 -4.90
CA GLY A 80 3.09 9.12 -4.83
C GLY A 80 2.25 9.60 -3.65
N ALA A 81 2.81 9.68 -2.45
CA ALA A 81 2.12 10.16 -1.25
C ALA A 81 1.67 11.64 -1.35
N ALA A 82 2.50 12.50 -1.96
CA ALA A 82 2.14 13.91 -2.17
C ALA A 82 1.01 14.06 -3.19
N ILE A 83 1.06 13.33 -4.30
CA ILE A 83 0.02 13.34 -5.33
C ILE A 83 -1.28 12.75 -4.79
N ALA A 84 -1.22 11.62 -4.07
CA ALA A 84 -2.39 11.02 -3.42
C ALA A 84 -3.06 11.99 -2.43
N THR A 85 -2.26 12.74 -1.67
CA THR A 85 -2.75 13.81 -0.79
C THR A 85 -3.50 14.88 -1.59
N GLY A 86 -2.95 15.30 -2.73
CA GLY A 86 -3.59 16.28 -3.63
C GLY A 86 -4.92 15.75 -4.18
N VAL A 87 -4.96 14.51 -4.64
CA VAL A 87 -6.19 13.86 -5.15
C VAL A 87 -7.27 13.81 -4.07
N LYS A 88 -6.91 13.35 -2.86
CA LYS A 88 -7.87 13.25 -1.73
C LYS A 88 -8.36 14.63 -1.28
N THR A 89 -7.50 15.64 -1.32
CA THR A 89 -7.87 17.03 -0.97
C THR A 89 -8.78 17.65 -2.03
N ALA A 90 -8.52 17.38 -3.31
CA ALA A 90 -9.34 17.90 -4.41
C ALA A 90 -10.73 17.24 -4.47
N ASN A 91 -10.81 15.96 -4.15
CA ASN A 91 -12.08 15.23 -4.05
C ASN A 91 -12.08 14.29 -2.83
N PRO A 92 -12.60 14.76 -1.69
CA PRO A 92 -12.65 14.00 -0.44
C PRO A 92 -13.51 12.72 -0.50
N GLU A 93 -14.43 12.62 -1.44
CA GLU A 93 -15.32 11.46 -1.58
C GLU A 93 -14.64 10.24 -2.23
N LEU A 94 -13.51 10.45 -2.91
CA LEU A 94 -12.79 9.35 -3.53
C LEU A 94 -12.17 8.41 -2.49
N SER A 95 -12.26 7.11 -2.75
CA SER A 95 -11.40 6.10 -2.12
C SER A 95 -10.02 6.15 -2.77
N VAL A 96 -9.04 6.68 -2.05
CA VAL A 96 -7.68 6.89 -2.58
C VAL A 96 -6.75 5.80 -2.07
N TRP A 97 -6.07 5.12 -2.99
CA TRP A 97 -5.10 4.07 -2.73
C TRP A 97 -3.73 4.48 -3.26
N LEU A 98 -2.72 4.35 -2.44
CA LEU A 98 -1.32 4.61 -2.80
C LEU A 98 -0.56 3.29 -2.92
N ALA A 99 -0.08 2.96 -4.11
CA ALA A 99 0.81 1.81 -4.34
C ALA A 99 2.25 2.29 -4.46
N SER A 100 3.12 1.86 -3.55
CA SER A 100 4.50 2.29 -3.54
C SER A 100 5.41 1.19 -2.98
N GLY A 101 6.62 1.08 -3.52
CA GLY A 101 7.63 0.18 -3.00
C GLY A 101 8.34 0.77 -1.77
N ASP A 102 9.05 -0.09 -1.03
CA ASP A 102 9.87 0.31 0.11
C ASP A 102 10.92 1.35 -0.28
N GLY A 103 11.61 1.16 -1.40
CA GLY A 103 12.58 2.12 -1.92
C GLY A 103 11.95 3.44 -2.36
N ASP A 104 10.77 3.37 -2.96
CA ASP A 104 10.05 4.55 -3.42
C ASP A 104 9.51 5.39 -2.25
N SER A 105 8.89 4.74 -1.27
CA SER A 105 8.31 5.42 -0.11
C SER A 105 9.31 5.86 0.94
N LEU A 106 10.33 5.06 1.22
CA LEU A 106 11.17 5.22 2.42
C LEU A 106 12.54 5.82 2.13
N ALA A 107 13.01 5.81 0.86
CA ALA A 107 14.20 6.53 0.43
C ALA A 107 13.82 7.96 0.00
N ILE A 108 13.76 8.20 -1.31
CA ILE A 108 13.46 9.54 -1.85
C ILE A 108 12.08 10.07 -1.44
N GLY A 109 11.13 9.18 -1.17
CA GLY A 109 9.77 9.51 -0.74
C GLY A 109 9.59 9.73 0.76
N GLY A 110 10.62 9.47 1.58
CA GLY A 110 10.50 9.42 3.05
C GLY A 110 9.86 10.65 3.67
N ASN A 111 10.24 11.84 3.21
CA ASN A 111 9.64 13.10 3.68
C ASN A 111 8.13 13.17 3.39
N HIS A 112 7.72 12.83 2.17
CA HIS A 112 6.30 12.88 1.78
C HIS A 112 5.48 11.81 2.50
N PHE A 113 6.06 10.62 2.67
CA PHE A 113 5.43 9.52 3.40
C PHE A 113 5.19 9.90 4.86
N ILE A 114 6.23 10.35 5.59
CA ILE A 114 6.13 10.78 6.99
C ILE A 114 5.08 11.88 7.16
N HIS A 115 5.08 12.87 6.26
CA HIS A 115 4.13 13.98 6.35
C HIS A 115 2.69 13.57 6.01
N ALA A 116 2.45 12.62 5.11
CA ALA A 116 1.13 12.06 4.84
C ALA A 116 0.59 11.30 6.05
N VAL A 117 1.43 10.44 6.66
CA VAL A 117 1.12 9.72 7.92
C VAL A 117 0.77 10.71 9.03
N ARG A 118 1.65 11.69 9.28
CA ARG A 118 1.51 12.66 10.37
C ARG A 118 0.26 13.53 10.23
N ARG A 119 -0.12 13.89 8.99
CA ARG A 119 -1.33 14.66 8.71
C ARG A 119 -2.60 13.83 8.76
N ASN A 120 -2.45 12.53 8.84
CA ASN A 120 -3.54 11.56 8.88
C ASN A 120 -4.55 11.75 7.73
N ILE A 121 -4.03 11.98 6.52
CA ILE A 121 -4.87 12.11 5.31
C ILE A 121 -5.54 10.76 5.03
N ASP A 122 -6.81 10.76 4.71
CA ASP A 122 -7.61 9.55 4.47
C ASP A 122 -7.21 8.86 3.15
N ILE A 123 -6.15 8.05 3.22
CA ILE A 123 -5.50 7.34 2.11
C ILE A 123 -5.12 5.94 2.58
N ASN A 124 -5.36 4.95 1.73
CA ASN A 124 -4.95 3.57 1.92
C ASN A 124 -3.58 3.35 1.25
N ALA A 125 -2.51 3.34 2.00
CA ALA A 125 -1.17 3.11 1.47
C ALA A 125 -0.80 1.63 1.52
N VAL A 126 -0.56 1.03 0.35
CA VAL A 126 -0.03 -0.32 0.18
C VAL A 126 1.48 -0.21 -0.07
N LEU A 127 2.25 -0.59 0.95
CA LEU A 127 3.70 -0.59 0.90
C LEU A 127 4.21 -1.97 0.49
N PHE A 128 4.62 -2.10 -0.77
CA PHE A 128 5.22 -3.32 -1.30
C PHE A 128 6.67 -3.42 -0.83
N ASN A 129 6.93 -4.26 0.15
CA ASN A 129 8.26 -4.42 0.73
C ASN A 129 8.91 -5.71 0.25
N ASN A 130 9.74 -5.62 -0.77
CA ASN A 130 10.55 -6.71 -1.29
C ASN A 130 12.02 -6.62 -0.89
N ARG A 131 12.40 -5.60 -0.09
CA ARG A 131 13.75 -5.34 0.41
C ARG A 131 14.81 -5.17 -0.68
N ILE A 132 14.40 -4.64 -1.86
CA ILE A 132 15.30 -4.46 -2.98
C ILE A 132 14.71 -3.50 -4.02
N TYR A 133 15.54 -2.77 -4.76
CA TYR A 133 15.12 -2.12 -6.00
C TYR A 133 15.09 -3.17 -7.13
N GLY A 134 13.94 -3.84 -7.30
CA GLY A 134 13.77 -4.92 -8.27
C GLY A 134 13.77 -4.45 -9.71
N LEU A 135 13.13 -3.31 -10.02
CA LEU A 135 13.02 -2.76 -11.37
C LEU A 135 14.40 -2.47 -11.99
N THR A 136 15.33 -1.98 -11.21
CA THR A 136 16.70 -1.60 -11.61
C THR A 136 17.72 -2.74 -11.43
N LYS A 137 17.23 -3.96 -11.19
CA LYS A 137 18.03 -5.21 -11.18
C LYS A 137 18.87 -5.47 -9.93
N GLY A 138 18.48 -4.92 -8.76
CA GLY A 138 18.96 -5.50 -7.53
C GLY A 138 19.80 -4.64 -6.60
N GLN A 139 19.66 -3.32 -6.65
CA GLN A 139 20.28 -2.45 -5.64
C GLN A 139 19.59 -2.65 -4.29
N TYR A 140 20.33 -2.43 -3.17
CA TYR A 140 19.71 -2.46 -1.86
C TYR A 140 18.72 -1.31 -1.66
N SER A 141 17.65 -1.58 -0.94
CA SER A 141 16.60 -0.62 -0.56
C SER A 141 16.77 -0.23 0.91
N PRO A 142 16.05 0.78 1.41
CA PRO A 142 16.10 1.17 2.81
C PRO A 142 15.74 0.05 3.81
N THR A 143 15.04 -0.99 3.35
CA THR A 143 14.63 -2.13 4.19
C THR A 143 15.49 -3.38 3.97
N SER A 144 16.54 -3.29 3.12
CA SER A 144 17.50 -4.37 2.92
C SER A 144 18.26 -4.65 4.21
N ALA A 145 18.55 -5.92 4.47
CA ALA A 145 19.30 -6.31 5.66
C ALA A 145 20.73 -5.76 5.63
N ARG A 146 21.26 -5.41 6.79
CA ARG A 146 22.69 -5.04 6.93
C ARG A 146 23.56 -6.16 6.39
N GLY A 147 24.61 -5.80 5.65
CA GLY A 147 25.50 -6.75 5.00
C GLY A 147 24.97 -7.31 3.67
N PHE A 148 23.82 -6.82 3.18
CA PHE A 148 23.29 -7.25 1.88
C PHE A 148 24.25 -6.86 0.75
N VAL A 149 24.72 -7.87 0.01
CA VAL A 149 25.65 -7.70 -1.11
C VAL A 149 24.87 -7.54 -2.41
N SER A 150 25.22 -6.52 -3.18
CA SER A 150 24.67 -6.28 -4.53
C SER A 150 25.76 -5.79 -5.47
N LYS A 151 25.45 -5.69 -6.76
CA LYS A 151 26.41 -5.16 -7.75
C LYS A 151 26.88 -3.74 -7.44
N SER A 152 26.02 -2.91 -6.86
CA SER A 152 26.34 -1.54 -6.45
C SER A 152 26.93 -1.44 -5.02
N SER A 153 26.87 -2.52 -4.26
CA SER A 153 27.41 -2.60 -2.90
C SER A 153 28.13 -3.93 -2.70
N PRO A 154 29.31 -4.11 -3.33
CA PRO A 154 30.01 -5.40 -3.37
C PRO A 154 30.55 -5.84 -2.00
N TYR A 155 30.73 -4.91 -1.07
CA TYR A 155 31.18 -5.18 0.31
C TYR A 155 30.01 -5.30 1.31
N GLY A 156 28.76 -5.27 0.83
CA GLY A 156 27.56 -5.27 1.65
C GLY A 156 27.16 -3.89 2.15
N THR A 157 25.89 -3.79 2.56
CA THR A 157 25.33 -2.56 3.14
C THR A 157 25.84 -2.39 4.57
N VAL A 158 26.13 -1.16 4.97
CA VAL A 158 26.58 -0.80 6.33
C VAL A 158 25.45 -0.23 7.19
N GLU A 159 24.35 0.16 6.57
CA GLU A 159 23.20 0.77 7.21
C GLU A 159 22.28 -0.30 7.81
N ASP A 160 21.62 0.05 8.90
CA ASP A 160 20.55 -0.75 9.46
C ASP A 160 19.23 -0.49 8.70
N PRO A 161 18.42 -1.53 8.46
CA PRO A 161 17.19 -1.37 7.69
C PRO A 161 16.15 -0.54 8.43
N PHE A 162 15.39 0.28 7.69
CA PHE A 162 14.17 0.85 8.22
C PHE A 162 13.18 -0.23 8.59
N ILE A 163 12.51 -0.04 9.71
CA ILE A 163 11.35 -0.83 10.15
C ILE A 163 10.11 0.02 9.90
N PRO A 164 9.32 -0.25 8.83
CA PRO A 164 8.20 0.60 8.44
C PRO A 164 7.19 0.85 9.55
N ALA A 165 6.93 -0.16 10.40
CA ALA A 165 6.04 -0.01 11.54
C ALA A 165 6.52 1.06 12.53
N GLU A 166 7.81 1.06 12.88
CA GLU A 166 8.40 2.06 13.79
C GLU A 166 8.33 3.45 13.20
N LEU A 167 8.60 3.59 11.90
CA LEU A 167 8.51 4.85 11.20
C LEU A 167 7.08 5.41 11.21
N VAL A 168 6.07 4.55 10.94
CA VAL A 168 4.65 4.94 10.99
C VAL A 168 4.25 5.35 12.39
N LEU A 169 4.64 4.58 13.41
CA LEU A 169 4.36 4.90 14.83
C LEU A 169 5.09 6.18 15.27
N GLY A 170 6.37 6.34 14.89
CA GLY A 170 7.14 7.55 15.17
C GLY A 170 6.55 8.81 14.53
N ALA A 171 5.94 8.67 13.35
CA ALA A 171 5.18 9.73 12.69
C ALA A 171 3.77 9.94 13.25
N ARG A 172 3.40 9.23 14.33
CA ARG A 172 2.06 9.23 14.95
C ARG A 172 0.96 8.67 14.04
N GLY A 173 1.30 7.73 13.16
CA GLY A 173 0.30 6.97 12.41
C GLY A 173 -0.55 6.12 13.34
N ASN A 174 -1.83 6.00 13.03
CA ASN A 174 -2.83 5.32 13.85
C ASN A 174 -3.39 4.04 13.22
N PHE A 175 -2.85 3.63 12.07
CA PHE A 175 -3.13 2.35 11.46
C PHE A 175 -1.87 1.79 10.77
N PHE A 176 -1.50 0.58 11.14
CA PHE A 176 -0.48 -0.19 10.46
C PHE A 176 -0.87 -1.66 10.44
N ALA A 177 -0.85 -2.28 9.28
CA ALA A 177 -1.02 -3.72 9.10
C ALA A 177 0.18 -4.30 8.34
N ARG A 178 0.50 -5.58 8.60
CA ARG A 178 1.52 -6.31 7.85
C ARG A 178 0.99 -7.67 7.45
N ALA A 179 1.15 -8.02 6.17
CA ALA A 179 0.82 -9.33 5.63
C ALA A 179 1.95 -9.82 4.70
N ILE A 180 1.87 -11.08 4.30
CA ILE A 180 2.75 -11.68 3.29
C ILE A 180 1.94 -11.99 2.02
N ASP A 181 2.58 -11.94 0.88
CA ASP A 181 1.95 -12.14 -0.44
C ASP A 181 1.29 -13.52 -0.61
N VAL A 182 1.83 -14.55 0.04
CA VAL A 182 1.31 -15.93 -0.03
C VAL A 182 0.08 -16.17 0.86
N ASP A 183 -0.17 -15.33 1.86
CA ASP A 183 -1.38 -15.38 2.71
C ASP A 183 -2.42 -14.37 2.20
N MET A 184 -3.02 -14.70 1.06
CA MET A 184 -3.99 -13.83 0.40
C MET A 184 -5.23 -13.56 1.26
N LYS A 185 -5.62 -14.48 2.15
CA LYS A 185 -6.77 -14.29 3.03
C LYS A 185 -6.51 -13.16 4.04
N THR A 186 -5.44 -13.27 4.79
CA THR A 186 -5.05 -12.24 5.76
C THR A 186 -4.73 -10.91 5.08
N LEU A 187 -4.11 -10.95 3.89
CA LEU A 187 -3.86 -9.75 3.10
C LEU A 187 -5.16 -9.04 2.71
N GLN A 188 -6.20 -9.79 2.29
CA GLN A 188 -7.51 -9.23 2.00
C GLN A 188 -8.14 -8.59 3.24
N GLU A 189 -8.09 -9.26 4.38
CA GLU A 189 -8.56 -8.72 5.66
C GLU A 189 -7.85 -7.41 6.02
N CYS A 190 -6.52 -7.33 5.81
CA CYS A 190 -5.75 -6.10 6.01
C CYS A 190 -6.21 -4.96 5.09
N PHE A 191 -6.47 -5.22 3.82
CA PHE A 191 -6.94 -4.20 2.88
C PHE A 191 -8.35 -3.71 3.24
N VAL A 192 -9.26 -4.62 3.61
CA VAL A 192 -10.61 -4.26 4.05
C VAL A 192 -10.56 -3.45 5.34
N ALA A 193 -9.72 -3.83 6.30
CA ALA A 193 -9.54 -3.08 7.54
C ALA A 193 -8.94 -1.69 7.27
N SER A 194 -7.96 -1.58 6.37
CA SER A 194 -7.38 -0.31 5.91
C SER A 194 -8.45 0.61 5.34
N ALA A 195 -9.30 0.11 4.43
CA ALA A 195 -10.36 0.89 3.81
C ALA A 195 -11.45 1.38 4.77
N ARG A 196 -11.67 0.66 5.87
CA ARG A 196 -12.62 1.04 6.93
C ARG A 196 -12.03 2.02 7.93
N HIS A 197 -10.71 2.17 7.94
CA HIS A 197 -10.03 3.13 8.80
C HIS A 197 -10.27 4.56 8.30
N ARG A 198 -10.42 5.51 9.22
CA ARG A 198 -10.51 6.95 8.91
C ARG A 198 -9.17 7.61 9.13
N GLY A 199 -8.47 7.93 8.06
CA GLY A 199 -7.15 8.53 8.07
C GLY A 199 -6.13 7.75 7.25
N PHE A 200 -4.84 8.00 7.48
CA PHE A 200 -3.77 7.37 6.72
C PHE A 200 -3.53 5.95 7.22
N ALA A 201 -3.94 4.98 6.43
CA ALA A 201 -3.74 3.56 6.72
C ALA A 201 -2.54 3.03 5.94
N VAL A 202 -1.61 2.35 6.62
CA VAL A 202 -0.46 1.70 5.98
C VAL A 202 -0.62 0.18 6.08
N THR A 203 -0.70 -0.48 4.94
CA THR A 203 -0.60 -1.94 4.85
C THR A 203 0.73 -2.31 4.19
N GLU A 204 1.67 -2.79 4.98
CA GLU A 204 2.92 -3.35 4.49
C GLU A 204 2.69 -4.77 4.01
N VAL A 205 3.01 -5.03 2.74
CA VAL A 205 2.98 -6.37 2.16
C VAL A 205 4.41 -6.82 1.92
N LEU A 206 4.84 -7.85 2.62
CA LEU A 206 6.13 -8.49 2.38
C LEU A 206 6.01 -9.34 1.11
N VAL A 207 6.70 -8.91 0.07
CA VAL A 207 6.54 -9.42 -1.29
C VAL A 207 7.79 -10.20 -1.73
N ASN A 208 7.59 -11.40 -2.28
CA ASN A 208 8.66 -12.15 -2.89
C ASN A 208 9.11 -11.50 -4.20
N CYS A 209 10.41 -11.21 -4.31
CA CYS A 209 11.03 -10.72 -5.54
C CYS A 209 11.94 -11.79 -6.14
N VAL A 210 11.69 -12.20 -7.39
CA VAL A 210 12.48 -13.23 -8.09
C VAL A 210 13.86 -12.72 -8.55
N ILE A 211 14.09 -11.41 -8.52
CA ILE A 211 15.41 -10.81 -8.79
C ILE A 211 16.31 -10.94 -7.56
N SER A 212 15.73 -10.96 -6.35
CA SER A 212 16.44 -11.18 -5.10
C SER A 212 16.50 -12.67 -4.80
N THR A 213 17.66 -13.30 -4.95
CA THR A 213 17.86 -14.71 -4.60
C THR A 213 17.83 -14.97 -3.09
N THR A 214 17.76 -13.94 -2.26
CA THR A 214 18.10 -14.03 -0.84
C THR A 214 16.91 -13.98 0.13
N VAL A 215 15.72 -13.62 -0.31
CA VAL A 215 14.60 -13.42 0.64
C VAL A 215 13.39 -14.28 0.29
N ARG A 216 13.43 -15.55 0.67
CA ARG A 216 12.20 -16.30 0.92
C ARG A 216 11.65 -15.84 2.27
N ILE A 217 10.68 -14.95 2.26
CA ILE A 217 9.96 -14.52 3.46
C ILE A 217 9.04 -15.66 3.89
N ARG A 218 9.61 -16.68 4.54
CA ARG A 218 8.85 -17.87 5.00
C ARG A 218 8.25 -17.73 6.40
N THR A 219 8.63 -16.70 7.16
CA THR A 219 8.31 -16.63 8.59
C THR A 219 7.98 -15.22 9.09
N ALA A 220 7.28 -14.42 8.30
CA ALA A 220 6.77 -13.16 8.82
C ALA A 220 5.42 -13.39 9.50
N HIS A 221 5.34 -13.11 10.80
CA HIS A 221 4.04 -13.09 11.48
C HIS A 221 3.23 -11.90 10.98
N THR A 222 2.04 -12.17 10.47
CA THR A 222 1.04 -11.14 10.17
C THR A 222 0.60 -10.49 11.47
N ARG A 223 0.64 -9.17 11.54
CA ARG A 223 0.12 -8.40 12.68
C ARG A 223 -0.66 -7.20 12.15
N ILE A 224 -1.90 -7.09 12.59
CA ILE A 224 -2.69 -5.87 12.48
C ILE A 224 -2.50 -5.12 13.80
N PHE A 225 -1.97 -3.93 13.73
CA PHE A 225 -1.90 -3.03 14.86
C PHE A 225 -2.83 -1.84 14.57
N VAL A 226 -3.96 -1.82 15.26
CA VAL A 226 -4.82 -0.65 15.34
C VAL A 226 -4.63 -0.12 16.74
N PRO A 227 -3.93 1.01 16.93
CA PRO A 227 -3.95 1.66 18.23
C PRO A 227 -5.40 2.03 18.50
N THR A 228 -5.99 1.47 19.54
CA THR A 228 -7.23 1.97 20.11
C THR A 228 -6.94 3.37 20.66
N VAL A 229 -7.12 4.39 19.82
CA VAL A 229 -7.24 5.76 20.33
C VAL A 229 -8.53 5.76 21.14
N PRO A 230 -8.49 6.08 22.42
CA PRO A 230 -9.72 6.22 23.18
C PRO A 230 -10.56 7.28 22.48
N SER A 231 -11.78 6.95 22.14
CA SER A 231 -12.77 7.84 21.55
C SER A 231 -13.23 8.88 22.61
N ARG A 232 -12.33 9.75 23.07
CA ARG A 232 -12.65 10.87 23.93
C ARG A 232 -11.70 12.03 23.63
N CYS A 233 -12.01 12.77 22.59
CA CYS A 233 -11.88 14.22 22.62
C CYS A 233 -12.92 14.79 21.66
N VAL A 234 -14.19 14.70 22.03
CA VAL A 234 -15.22 15.59 21.53
C VAL A 234 -14.96 16.91 22.23
N MET A 235 -14.24 17.80 21.57
CA MET A 235 -14.22 19.20 22.00
C MET A 235 -15.64 19.73 21.85
N ALA A 236 -16.31 19.92 22.97
CA ALA A 236 -17.53 20.71 23.01
C ALA A 236 -17.19 22.12 22.49
N ARG A 237 -17.77 22.49 21.36
CA ARG A 237 -17.77 23.87 20.89
C ARG A 237 -18.65 24.67 21.86
N ARG A 238 -18.06 25.64 22.50
CA ARG A 238 -18.78 26.79 23.00
C ARG A 238 -18.96 27.81 21.88
#